data_3991ce3de1725fc1d550b18c27940896
#
_entry.id   3991ce3de1725fc1d550b18c27940896
#
_cell.length_a   1.000
_cell.length_b   1.000
_cell.length_c   1.000
_cell.angle_alpha   90.00
_cell.angle_beta   90.00
_cell.angle_gamma   90.00
#
_symmetry.space_group_name_H-M   'P 1'
#
loop_
_entity.id
_entity.type
_entity.pdbx_description
1 polymer ?
#
loop_
_entity_poly.entity_id
_entity_poly.type
_entity_poly.pdbx_seq_one_letter_code
_entity_poly.pdbx_strand_id
1 'polypeptide(L)'
;MDLLMGCVTVKDPKTHKIKSQPNLIFFQVLLVLILAAMPPAAQGEPPPISTDRILQTNSPDILQPGYHQLETGFYSYETDRENNIKSKHTLLNNNLYRIGFREKMELRLALYGYNIQHAASGDDTGLSDAEISTKILLFDSSANRPKTTLNAGFTVPIGNDAFTSDKVDPFFSFIPSFSNLLPDSIYNDNSLGVSWNDSNADFKYATLWGHNLSESVIFYAEFFGAMAIDSGSNSYGFDWGLTWAIKNNVQLDFFAGNSLNDSATDFFINLGLSIRFPE
;
A
#
# COMPACT_ATOMS: atom_id res chain seq x y z
N MET A 1 -15.31 -31.37 -12.80
CA MET A 1 -14.22 -31.90 -11.94
C MET A 1 -12.97 -31.83 -12.80
N ASP A 2 -12.46 -30.59 -12.96
CA ASP A 2 -11.22 -30.32 -13.68
C ASP A 2 -10.44 -29.28 -12.89
N LEU A 3 -9.28 -29.73 -12.40
CA LEU A 3 -8.31 -28.95 -11.66
C LEU A 3 -7.77 -27.82 -12.55
N LEU A 4 -8.01 -26.58 -12.17
CA LEU A 4 -7.23 -25.45 -12.65
C LEU A 4 -5.90 -25.40 -11.88
N MET A 5 -4.94 -26.20 -12.33
CA MET A 5 -3.54 -25.97 -12.06
C MET A 5 -3.17 -24.60 -12.63
N GLY A 6 -2.77 -23.69 -11.78
CA GLY A 6 -1.98 -22.53 -12.18
C GLY A 6 -0.74 -23.07 -12.90
N CYS A 7 -0.69 -22.87 -14.20
CA CYS A 7 0.41 -23.31 -15.04
C CYS A 7 1.63 -22.44 -14.71
N VAL A 8 2.49 -22.94 -13.81
CA VAL A 8 3.87 -22.47 -13.72
C VAL A 8 4.55 -22.91 -15.00
N THR A 9 4.62 -22.06 -16.00
CA THR A 9 5.44 -22.26 -17.18
C THR A 9 6.89 -22.25 -16.73
N VAL A 10 7.49 -23.44 -16.66
CA VAL A 10 8.94 -23.60 -16.58
C VAL A 10 9.55 -22.97 -17.84
N LYS A 11 10.06 -21.74 -17.73
CA LYS A 11 10.77 -21.07 -18.80
C LYS A 11 12.11 -21.78 -19.06
N ASP A 12 12.35 -22.12 -20.30
CA ASP A 12 13.60 -22.66 -20.83
C ASP A 12 14.82 -21.80 -20.43
N PRO A 13 15.91 -22.36 -19.89
CA PRO A 13 17.03 -21.60 -19.31
C PRO A 13 18.00 -21.00 -20.33
N LYS A 14 17.59 -20.60 -21.53
CA LYS A 14 18.52 -20.04 -22.53
C LYS A 14 17.91 -18.85 -23.27
N THR A 15 17.96 -17.68 -22.66
CA THR A 15 18.28 -16.40 -23.32
C THR A 15 18.37 -15.32 -22.23
N HIS A 16 19.56 -15.08 -21.71
CA HIS A 16 19.86 -13.82 -21.02
C HIS A 16 19.76 -12.67 -22.04
N LYS A 17 18.55 -12.15 -22.24
CA LYS A 17 18.39 -10.79 -22.73
C LYS A 17 18.80 -9.86 -21.60
N ILE A 18 19.93 -9.19 -21.76
CA ILE A 18 20.30 -8.03 -20.94
C ILE A 18 19.14 -7.05 -21.10
N LYS A 19 18.21 -7.00 -20.13
CA LYS A 19 17.20 -5.93 -20.04
C LYS A 19 17.99 -4.63 -20.01
N SER A 20 17.72 -3.72 -20.94
CA SER A 20 18.27 -2.36 -20.90
C SER A 20 17.86 -1.78 -19.54
N GLN A 21 18.84 -1.53 -18.68
CA GLN A 21 18.58 -0.85 -17.40
C GLN A 21 17.88 0.48 -17.72
N PRO A 22 16.72 0.77 -17.12
CA PRO A 22 16.09 2.07 -17.33
C PRO A 22 17.12 3.13 -16.98
N ASN A 23 17.31 4.10 -17.89
CA ASN A 23 18.36 5.10 -17.78
C ASN A 23 18.31 5.77 -16.40
N LEU A 24 19.25 5.44 -15.53
CA LEU A 24 19.42 6.07 -14.20
C LEU A 24 19.39 7.60 -14.32
N ILE A 25 19.88 8.14 -15.43
CA ILE A 25 19.83 9.58 -15.79
C ILE A 25 18.36 10.06 -15.91
N PHE A 26 17.46 9.30 -16.50
CA PHE A 26 16.06 9.68 -16.62
C PHE A 26 15.40 9.82 -15.24
N PHE A 27 15.64 8.86 -14.34
CA PHE A 27 15.13 8.93 -12.96
C PHE A 27 15.76 10.10 -12.18
N GLN A 28 17.04 10.36 -12.35
CA GLN A 28 17.71 11.50 -11.73
C GLN A 28 17.14 12.83 -12.22
N VAL A 29 16.95 12.98 -13.53
CA VAL A 29 16.36 14.19 -14.13
C VAL A 29 14.93 14.37 -13.68
N LEU A 30 14.13 13.31 -13.66
CA LEU A 30 12.74 13.35 -13.18
C LEU A 30 12.68 13.75 -11.70
N LEU A 31 13.55 13.19 -10.87
CA LEU A 31 13.64 13.55 -9.45
C LEU A 31 14.03 15.01 -9.27
N VAL A 32 14.99 15.52 -10.01
CA VAL A 32 15.40 16.93 -9.97
C VAL A 32 14.27 17.85 -10.42
N LEU A 33 13.51 17.49 -11.46
CA LEU A 33 12.37 18.26 -11.93
C LEU A 33 11.23 18.28 -10.89
N ILE A 34 10.96 17.15 -10.25
CA ILE A 34 9.98 17.05 -9.15
C ILE A 34 10.43 17.94 -7.98
N LEU A 35 11.68 17.85 -7.56
CA LEU A 35 12.25 18.66 -6.47
C LEU A 35 12.24 20.16 -6.80
N ALA A 36 12.52 20.54 -8.06
CA ALA A 36 12.50 21.94 -8.50
C ALA A 36 11.09 22.53 -8.63
N ALA A 37 10.07 21.69 -8.83
CA ALA A 37 8.66 22.11 -8.93
C ALA A 37 7.94 22.16 -7.58
N MET A 38 8.64 21.88 -6.46
CA MET A 38 8.02 21.84 -5.14
C MET A 38 7.63 23.26 -4.67
N PRO A 39 6.40 23.41 -4.18
CA PRO A 39 6.02 24.64 -3.50
C PRO A 39 6.81 24.79 -2.19
N PRO A 40 7.01 26.04 -1.69
CA PRO A 40 7.57 26.24 -0.37
C PRO A 40 6.69 25.58 0.70
N ALA A 41 7.30 25.14 1.79
CA ALA A 41 6.57 24.54 2.91
C ALA A 41 5.42 25.42 3.37
N ALA A 42 4.29 24.80 3.73
CA ALA A 42 3.15 25.50 4.28
C ALA A 42 3.55 26.24 5.57
N GLN A 43 3.03 27.46 5.76
CA GLN A 43 3.25 28.20 7.00
C GLN A 43 2.19 27.80 8.03
N GLY A 44 2.62 27.41 9.23
CA GLY A 44 1.77 27.00 10.35
C GLY A 44 2.17 25.64 10.92
N GLU A 45 1.64 25.30 12.09
CA GLU A 45 1.83 23.96 12.64
C GLU A 45 1.12 22.93 11.75
N PRO A 46 1.82 21.90 11.30
CA PRO A 46 1.19 20.86 10.52
C PRO A 46 0.22 20.04 11.39
N PRO A 47 -0.87 19.51 10.80
CA PRO A 47 -1.74 18.58 11.51
C PRO A 47 -0.93 17.36 12.00
N PRO A 48 -1.44 16.57 12.94
CA PRO A 48 -0.83 15.28 13.30
C PRO A 48 -0.52 14.44 12.06
N ILE A 49 0.53 13.62 12.14
CA ILE A 49 0.91 12.74 11.04
C ILE A 49 -0.23 11.77 10.72
N SER A 50 -0.57 11.63 9.44
CA SER A 50 -1.54 10.65 8.91
C SER A 50 -0.82 9.77 7.90
N THR A 51 -0.94 8.46 8.06
CA THR A 51 -0.18 7.47 7.28
C THR A 51 -1.10 6.57 6.46
N ASP A 52 -0.58 6.08 5.34
CA ASP A 52 -1.30 5.19 4.42
C ASP A 52 -0.90 3.72 4.55
N ARG A 53 0.07 3.47 5.39
CA ARG A 53 0.75 2.18 5.44
C ARG A 53 0.18 1.20 6.48
N ILE A 54 -0.79 1.60 7.28
CA ILE A 54 -1.17 0.85 8.49
C ILE A 54 -1.88 -0.45 8.16
N LEU A 55 -2.82 -0.42 7.21
CA LEU A 55 -3.71 -1.53 6.86
C LEU A 55 -3.94 -1.57 5.34
N GLN A 56 -4.97 -2.27 4.87
CA GLN A 56 -5.31 -2.34 3.44
C GLN A 56 -5.99 -1.05 2.95
N THR A 57 -6.68 -0.34 3.86
CA THR A 57 -7.27 0.97 3.57
C THR A 57 -6.24 2.08 3.69
N ASN A 58 -6.12 2.90 2.65
CA ASN A 58 -5.34 4.14 2.73
C ASN A 58 -6.11 5.20 3.50
N SER A 59 -5.39 6.13 4.16
CA SER A 59 -5.98 7.34 4.74
C SER A 59 -6.62 8.22 3.65
N PRO A 60 -7.73 8.90 3.91
CA PRO A 60 -8.29 9.91 3.01
C PRO A 60 -7.51 11.22 3.00
N ASP A 61 -6.48 11.35 3.84
CA ASP A 61 -5.74 12.59 4.00
C ASP A 61 -4.73 12.81 2.89
N ILE A 62 -4.66 14.06 2.45
CA ILE A 62 -3.68 14.56 1.48
C ILE A 62 -2.55 15.25 2.24
N LEU A 63 -1.32 14.90 1.90
CA LEU A 63 -0.16 15.59 2.43
C LEU A 63 -0.12 17.03 1.89
N GLN A 64 -0.01 18.01 2.79
CA GLN A 64 -0.03 19.43 2.41
C GLN A 64 1.20 19.81 1.57
N PRO A 65 1.07 20.82 0.69
CA PRO A 65 2.18 21.29 -0.14
C PRO A 65 3.42 21.63 0.65
N GLY A 66 4.59 21.19 0.16
CA GLY A 66 5.88 21.43 0.80
C GLY A 66 6.25 20.46 1.91
N TYR A 67 5.33 19.54 2.28
CA TYR A 67 5.66 18.43 3.17
C TYR A 67 6.03 17.18 2.39
N HIS A 68 6.91 16.40 3.00
CA HIS A 68 7.35 15.08 2.55
C HIS A 68 7.11 14.08 3.67
N GLN A 69 6.74 12.87 3.32
CA GLN A 69 6.55 11.82 4.32
C GLN A 69 7.13 10.51 3.79
N LEU A 70 7.98 9.90 4.61
CA LEU A 70 8.47 8.54 4.39
C LEU A 70 7.74 7.60 5.36
N GLU A 71 7.10 6.61 4.81
CA GLU A 71 6.45 5.54 5.55
C GLU A 71 7.18 4.23 5.22
N THR A 72 7.84 3.62 6.20
CA THR A 72 8.62 2.40 5.99
C THR A 72 8.10 1.23 6.81
N GLY A 73 7.79 0.12 6.13
CA GLY A 73 7.61 -1.18 6.72
C GLY A 73 8.95 -1.88 6.84
N PHE A 74 9.61 -1.71 7.96
CA PHE A 74 10.92 -2.33 8.12
C PHE A 74 10.86 -3.85 8.21
N TYR A 75 9.71 -4.42 8.59
CA TYR A 75 9.48 -5.85 8.65
C TYR A 75 8.02 -6.19 8.38
N SER A 76 7.79 -7.13 7.46
CA SER A 76 6.53 -7.82 7.24
C SER A 76 6.78 -9.32 7.15
N TYR A 77 5.92 -10.12 7.75
CA TYR A 77 5.99 -11.56 7.71
C TYR A 77 4.60 -12.14 7.45
N GLU A 78 4.52 -13.06 6.51
CA GLU A 78 3.29 -13.72 6.10
C GLU A 78 3.48 -15.23 6.10
N THR A 79 2.42 -15.95 6.41
CA THR A 79 2.35 -17.39 6.21
C THR A 79 1.07 -17.76 5.51
N ASP A 80 1.18 -18.71 4.62
CA ASP A 80 0.05 -19.29 3.92
C ASP A 80 0.16 -20.81 3.89
N ARG A 81 -0.97 -21.51 3.85
CA ARG A 81 -1.02 -22.97 3.78
C ARG A 81 -2.03 -23.41 2.74
N GLU A 82 -1.54 -23.87 1.63
CA GLU A 82 -2.34 -24.46 0.58
C GLU A 82 -2.07 -25.97 0.50
N ASN A 83 -3.13 -26.81 0.51
CA ASN A 83 -3.02 -28.28 0.42
C ASN A 83 -2.03 -28.90 1.42
N ASN A 84 -2.00 -28.41 2.66
CA ASN A 84 -1.04 -28.80 3.72
C ASN A 84 0.43 -28.40 3.45
N ILE A 85 0.69 -27.64 2.41
CA ILE A 85 2.01 -27.08 2.10
C ILE A 85 2.06 -25.67 2.68
N LYS A 86 3.03 -25.43 3.57
CA LYS A 86 3.22 -24.11 4.18
C LYS A 86 4.23 -23.31 3.38
N SER A 87 3.86 -22.12 2.97
CA SER A 87 4.75 -21.07 2.47
C SER A 87 4.98 -19.98 3.52
N LYS A 88 6.07 -19.27 3.38
CA LYS A 88 6.44 -18.12 4.21
C LYS A 88 6.98 -17.03 3.32
N HIS A 89 6.56 -15.82 3.58
CA HIS A 89 7.05 -14.65 2.89
C HIS A 89 7.48 -13.59 3.90
N THR A 90 8.67 -13.04 3.73
CA THR A 90 9.19 -11.93 4.52
C THR A 90 9.51 -10.78 3.57
N LEU A 91 9.02 -9.60 3.88
CA LEU A 91 9.30 -8.38 3.14
C LEU A 91 10.02 -7.39 4.07
N LEU A 92 11.19 -6.93 3.64
CA LEU A 92 12.02 -5.97 4.37
C LEU A 92 12.02 -4.63 3.66
N ASN A 93 11.85 -3.54 4.41
CA ASN A 93 11.89 -2.17 3.92
C ASN A 93 10.89 -1.87 2.79
N ASN A 94 9.61 -2.14 3.05
CA ASN A 94 8.51 -1.67 2.21
C ASN A 94 8.32 -0.16 2.42
N ASN A 95 8.66 0.66 1.45
CA ASN A 95 8.69 2.11 1.59
C ASN A 95 7.64 2.78 0.71
N LEU A 96 6.94 3.75 1.29
CA LEU A 96 6.10 4.69 0.58
C LEU A 96 6.63 6.11 0.84
N TYR A 97 7.00 6.81 -0.22
CA TYR A 97 7.38 8.21 -0.17
C TYR A 97 6.26 9.07 -0.72
N ARG A 98 5.74 9.98 0.10
CA ARG A 98 4.65 10.90 -0.23
C ARG A 98 5.19 12.32 -0.32
N ILE A 99 4.68 13.08 -1.29
CA ILE A 99 5.09 14.46 -1.57
C ILE A 99 3.83 15.31 -1.68
N GLY A 100 3.64 16.26 -0.78
CA GLY A 100 2.59 17.25 -0.87
C GLY A 100 2.87 18.21 -2.03
N PHE A 101 2.14 18.02 -3.15
CA PHE A 101 2.38 18.76 -4.38
C PHE A 101 1.46 19.99 -4.53
N ARG A 102 0.18 19.83 -4.22
CA ARG A 102 -0.85 20.89 -4.22
C ARG A 102 -1.84 20.66 -3.09
N GLU A 103 -2.63 21.68 -2.74
CA GLU A 103 -3.63 21.62 -1.65
C GLU A 103 -4.57 20.40 -1.73
N LYS A 104 -4.84 19.89 -2.93
CA LYS A 104 -5.73 18.76 -3.16
C LYS A 104 -5.07 17.57 -3.85
N MET A 105 -3.73 17.53 -3.88
CA MET A 105 -3.01 16.51 -4.62
C MET A 105 -1.65 16.21 -4.00
N GLU A 106 -1.35 14.96 -3.78
CA GLU A 106 -0.03 14.46 -3.44
C GLU A 106 0.49 13.49 -4.50
N LEU A 107 1.80 13.44 -4.66
CA LEU A 107 2.51 12.44 -5.46
C LEU A 107 3.06 11.36 -4.53
N ARG A 108 3.13 10.13 -5.02
CA ARG A 108 3.50 8.95 -4.25
C ARG A 108 4.44 8.05 -5.05
N LEU A 109 5.47 7.56 -4.38
CA LEU A 109 6.40 6.57 -4.90
C LEU A 109 6.51 5.44 -3.87
N ALA A 110 6.03 4.24 -4.21
CA ALA A 110 6.24 3.06 -3.39
C ALA A 110 7.40 2.21 -3.96
N LEU A 111 8.28 1.78 -3.08
CA LEU A 111 9.37 0.87 -3.36
C LEU A 111 9.19 -0.34 -2.44
N TYR A 112 8.54 -1.36 -2.96
CA TYR A 112 8.28 -2.60 -2.24
C TYR A 112 9.60 -3.37 -2.08
N GLY A 113 10.15 -3.32 -0.91
CA GLY A 113 11.42 -3.77 -0.42
C GLY A 113 12.02 -5.08 -0.93
N TYR A 114 12.80 -5.74 -0.08
CA TYR A 114 13.46 -7.00 -0.40
C TYR A 114 12.62 -8.18 0.09
N ASN A 115 12.23 -9.04 -0.82
CA ASN A 115 11.42 -10.23 -0.57
C ASN A 115 12.29 -11.45 -0.28
N ILE A 116 11.85 -12.27 0.66
CA ILE A 116 12.39 -13.59 0.97
C ILE A 116 11.18 -14.53 1.04
N GLN A 117 11.04 -15.39 0.05
CA GLN A 117 9.95 -16.35 -0.05
C GLN A 117 10.49 -17.77 0.10
N HIS A 118 9.86 -18.54 0.98
CA HIS A 118 10.12 -19.96 1.16
C HIS A 118 8.85 -20.73 0.77
N ALA A 119 8.92 -21.51 -0.29
CA ALA A 119 7.81 -22.33 -0.78
C ALA A 119 8.29 -23.77 -1.07
N ALA A 120 7.34 -24.67 -1.24
CA ALA A 120 7.67 -26.06 -1.58
C ALA A 120 8.37 -26.22 -2.95
N SER A 121 8.16 -25.26 -3.85
CA SER A 121 8.82 -25.19 -5.16
C SER A 121 10.27 -24.72 -5.11
N GLY A 122 10.71 -24.16 -3.97
CA GLY A 122 12.02 -23.56 -3.77
C GLY A 122 11.95 -22.22 -3.06
N ASP A 123 13.12 -21.66 -2.82
CA ASP A 123 13.29 -20.36 -2.17
C ASP A 123 13.62 -19.30 -3.23
N ASP A 124 12.89 -18.20 -3.19
CA ASP A 124 13.12 -17.02 -4.06
C ASP A 124 13.43 -15.78 -3.22
N THR A 125 14.31 -14.93 -3.74
CA THR A 125 14.63 -13.64 -3.11
C THR A 125 14.79 -12.55 -4.16
N GLY A 126 14.43 -11.33 -3.83
CA GLY A 126 14.59 -10.21 -4.74
C GLY A 126 13.78 -8.97 -4.38
N LEU A 127 13.90 -7.95 -5.22
CA LEU A 127 13.11 -6.73 -5.13
C LEU A 127 11.79 -6.89 -5.88
N SER A 128 10.71 -6.30 -5.37
CA SER A 128 9.43 -6.16 -6.06
C SER A 128 9.44 -5.00 -7.05
N ASP A 129 8.37 -4.91 -7.84
CA ASP A 129 8.09 -3.75 -8.68
C ASP A 129 7.92 -2.48 -7.84
N ALA A 130 8.11 -1.33 -8.46
CA ALA A 130 7.79 -0.04 -7.85
C ALA A 130 6.36 0.39 -8.21
N GLU A 131 5.82 1.37 -7.47
CA GLU A 131 4.54 2.00 -7.77
C GLU A 131 4.71 3.52 -7.85
N ILE A 132 4.09 4.13 -8.84
CA ILE A 132 3.96 5.59 -8.97
C ILE A 132 2.49 5.90 -8.98
N SER A 133 2.05 6.76 -8.06
CA SER A 133 0.64 7.14 -7.95
C SER A 133 0.44 8.60 -7.54
N THR A 134 -0.79 9.03 -7.62
CA THR A 134 -1.25 10.32 -7.12
C THR A 134 -2.52 10.13 -6.30
N LYS A 135 -2.62 10.85 -5.19
CA LYS A 135 -3.86 10.92 -4.41
C LYS A 135 -4.46 12.31 -4.57
N ILE A 136 -5.75 12.37 -4.89
CA ILE A 136 -6.47 13.59 -5.21
C ILE A 136 -7.70 13.71 -4.30
N LEU A 137 -7.83 14.83 -3.59
CA LEU A 137 -9.03 15.14 -2.81
C LEU A 137 -10.16 15.54 -3.76
N LEU A 138 -11.17 14.67 -3.89
CA LEU A 138 -12.35 14.91 -4.70
C LEU A 138 -13.38 15.76 -3.95
N PHE A 139 -13.65 15.36 -2.70
CA PHE A 139 -14.61 16.02 -1.84
C PHE A 139 -14.01 16.19 -0.45
N ASP A 140 -14.03 17.40 0.06
CA ASP A 140 -13.72 17.67 1.46
C ASP A 140 -14.90 17.34 2.37
N SER A 141 -14.62 17.07 3.64
CA SER A 141 -15.64 16.77 4.64
C SER A 141 -16.58 17.97 4.86
N SER A 142 -17.84 17.70 5.08
CA SER A 142 -18.83 18.68 5.55
C SER A 142 -19.87 17.98 6.45
N ALA A 143 -20.78 18.74 7.04
CA ALA A 143 -21.77 18.20 7.98
C ALA A 143 -22.57 16.98 7.45
N ASN A 144 -22.71 16.85 6.12
CA ASN A 144 -23.51 15.77 5.50
C ASN A 144 -22.77 15.06 4.36
N ARG A 145 -21.45 15.23 4.26
CA ARG A 145 -20.67 14.64 3.17
C ARG A 145 -19.35 14.08 3.68
N PRO A 146 -19.05 12.80 3.38
CA PRO A 146 -17.78 12.20 3.72
C PRO A 146 -16.64 12.88 2.96
N LYS A 147 -15.46 12.96 3.58
CA LYS A 147 -14.21 13.25 2.87
C LYS A 147 -13.95 12.11 1.90
N THR A 148 -13.63 12.43 0.65
CA THR A 148 -13.38 11.39 -0.36
C THR A 148 -12.16 11.74 -1.19
N THR A 149 -11.22 10.82 -1.28
CA THR A 149 -10.05 10.92 -2.14
C THR A 149 -10.04 9.81 -3.20
N LEU A 150 -9.34 10.07 -4.28
CA LEU A 150 -9.01 9.11 -5.32
C LEU A 150 -7.50 8.87 -5.28
N ASN A 151 -7.07 7.62 -5.11
CA ASN A 151 -5.70 7.20 -5.38
C ASN A 151 -5.67 6.48 -6.72
N ALA A 152 -4.79 6.89 -7.64
CA ALA A 152 -4.65 6.26 -8.95
C ALA A 152 -3.20 6.27 -9.39
N GLY A 153 -2.76 5.20 -10.01
CA GLY A 153 -1.38 5.02 -10.42
C GLY A 153 -1.15 3.76 -11.24
N PHE A 154 0.10 3.36 -11.28
CA PHE A 154 0.54 2.16 -11.97
C PHE A 154 1.79 1.58 -11.32
N THR A 155 1.98 0.28 -11.49
CA THR A 155 3.22 -0.41 -11.15
C THR A 155 4.23 -0.25 -12.28
N VAL A 156 5.52 -0.22 -11.91
CA VAL A 156 6.65 -0.18 -12.84
C VAL A 156 7.45 -1.46 -12.67
N PRO A 157 7.58 -2.30 -13.72
CA PRO A 157 8.17 -3.64 -13.62
C PRO A 157 9.70 -3.55 -13.55
N ILE A 158 10.22 -3.25 -12.36
CA ILE A 158 11.66 -3.16 -12.07
C ILE A 158 12.14 -4.26 -11.12
N GLY A 159 11.23 -5.09 -10.64
CA GLY A 159 11.50 -6.19 -9.73
C GLY A 159 12.32 -7.32 -10.34
N ASN A 160 12.72 -8.26 -9.50
CA ASN A 160 13.35 -9.50 -9.94
C ASN A 160 12.29 -10.45 -10.54
N ASP A 161 12.72 -11.40 -11.36
CA ASP A 161 11.82 -12.28 -12.15
C ASP A 161 10.74 -13.00 -11.31
N ALA A 162 11.03 -13.33 -10.06
CA ALA A 162 10.07 -13.97 -9.14
C ALA A 162 9.06 -12.97 -8.53
N PHE A 163 9.30 -11.65 -8.62
CA PHE A 163 8.55 -10.60 -7.91
C PHE A 163 8.13 -9.45 -8.84
N THR A 164 8.03 -9.70 -10.13
CA THR A 164 7.58 -8.72 -11.13
C THR A 164 6.46 -9.28 -11.98
N SER A 165 5.50 -8.42 -12.33
CA SER A 165 4.48 -8.73 -13.34
C SER A 165 5.02 -8.63 -14.78
N ASP A 166 6.25 -8.10 -14.97
CA ASP A 166 6.83 -7.77 -16.27
C ASP A 166 6.04 -6.74 -17.10
N LYS A 167 5.01 -6.13 -16.52
CA LYS A 167 4.11 -5.17 -17.17
C LYS A 167 3.89 -3.92 -16.32
N VAL A 168 3.38 -2.89 -16.98
CA VAL A 168 2.87 -1.70 -16.31
C VAL A 168 1.40 -1.92 -16.03
N ASP A 169 1.05 -2.15 -14.77
CA ASP A 169 -0.31 -2.48 -14.35
C ASP A 169 -0.95 -1.28 -13.67
N PRO A 170 -2.05 -0.73 -14.20
CA PRO A 170 -2.74 0.39 -13.60
C PRO A 170 -3.57 -0.03 -12.38
N PHE A 171 -3.90 0.94 -11.54
CA PHE A 171 -4.88 0.77 -10.47
C PHE A 171 -5.55 2.10 -10.12
N PHE A 172 -6.70 2.03 -9.49
CA PHE A 172 -7.33 3.16 -8.83
C PHE A 172 -8.15 2.69 -7.62
N SER A 173 -8.32 3.60 -6.65
CA SER A 173 -9.11 3.36 -5.46
C SER A 173 -9.78 4.65 -4.99
N PHE A 174 -11.08 4.59 -4.70
CA PHE A 174 -11.83 5.62 -4.00
C PHE A 174 -11.75 5.35 -2.50
N ILE A 175 -11.50 6.41 -1.73
CA ILE A 175 -11.29 6.34 -0.27
C ILE A 175 -12.28 7.31 0.41
N PRO A 176 -13.55 6.91 0.61
CA PRO A 176 -14.50 7.68 1.38
C PRO A 176 -14.25 7.47 2.89
N SER A 177 -14.19 8.58 3.64
CA SER A 177 -14.11 8.61 5.10
C SER A 177 -15.37 9.19 5.69
N PHE A 178 -16.00 8.45 6.57
CA PHE A 178 -17.19 8.88 7.31
C PHE A 178 -16.86 9.39 8.71
N SER A 179 -15.58 9.51 9.04
CA SER A 179 -15.10 9.91 10.39
C SER A 179 -15.68 11.24 10.85
N ASN A 180 -15.90 12.20 9.95
CA ASN A 180 -16.53 13.49 10.27
C ASN A 180 -18.03 13.41 10.63
N LEU A 181 -18.66 12.25 10.45
CA LEU A 181 -20.08 11.98 10.78
C LEU A 181 -20.20 11.14 12.06
N LEU A 182 -19.08 10.80 12.69
CA LEU A 182 -18.98 9.97 13.88
C LEU A 182 -18.49 10.81 15.08
N PRO A 183 -18.59 10.30 16.32
CA PRO A 183 -17.95 10.92 17.48
C PRO A 183 -16.42 11.05 17.27
N ASP A 184 -15.80 12.11 17.77
CA ASP A 184 -14.39 12.46 17.57
C ASP A 184 -13.37 11.36 17.93
N SER A 185 -13.76 10.38 18.74
CA SER A 185 -12.91 9.24 19.11
C SER A 185 -13.01 8.05 18.16
N ILE A 186 -13.88 8.11 17.16
CA ILE A 186 -14.16 6.99 16.23
C ILE A 186 -13.84 7.41 14.81
N TYR A 187 -13.15 6.55 14.10
CA TYR A 187 -12.79 6.72 12.68
C TYR A 187 -13.44 5.62 11.86
N ASN A 188 -13.87 5.97 10.65
CA ASN A 188 -14.27 5.01 9.64
C ASN A 188 -13.79 5.47 8.26
N ASP A 189 -12.84 4.74 7.73
CA ASP A 189 -12.31 4.93 6.40
C ASP A 189 -12.57 3.68 5.56
N ASN A 190 -12.83 3.87 4.28
CA ASN A 190 -13.14 2.76 3.39
C ASN A 190 -12.29 2.88 2.12
N SER A 191 -12.08 1.76 1.45
CA SER A 191 -11.37 1.70 0.17
C SER A 191 -12.15 0.82 -0.79
N LEU A 192 -12.39 1.32 -2.01
CA LEU A 192 -13.05 0.61 -3.10
C LEU A 192 -12.26 0.86 -4.38
N GLY A 193 -11.66 -0.16 -4.95
CA GLY A 193 -10.77 0.03 -6.08
C GLY A 193 -10.69 -1.15 -7.03
N VAL A 194 -9.99 -0.93 -8.12
CA VAL A 194 -9.62 -1.96 -9.08
C VAL A 194 -8.12 -1.87 -9.32
N SER A 195 -7.47 -3.02 -9.33
CA SER A 195 -6.07 -3.17 -9.74
C SER A 195 -5.95 -4.24 -10.80
N TRP A 196 -5.04 -4.02 -11.73
CA TRP A 196 -4.69 -5.00 -12.74
C TRP A 196 -3.36 -5.67 -12.37
N ASN A 197 -3.24 -6.94 -12.73
CA ASN A 197 -2.01 -7.69 -12.68
C ASN A 197 -1.95 -8.53 -13.95
N ASP A 198 -1.10 -8.11 -14.88
CA ASP A 198 -1.04 -8.63 -16.25
C ASP A 198 -2.37 -8.42 -16.99
N SER A 199 -3.14 -9.48 -17.20
CA SER A 199 -4.44 -9.42 -17.88
C SER A 199 -5.62 -9.60 -16.93
N ASN A 200 -5.35 -9.86 -15.65
CA ASN A 200 -6.37 -10.10 -14.64
C ASN A 200 -6.70 -8.80 -13.90
N ALA A 201 -7.94 -8.64 -13.53
CA ALA A 201 -8.39 -7.50 -12.75
C ALA A 201 -9.05 -7.93 -11.45
N ASP A 202 -8.66 -7.28 -10.35
CA ASP A 202 -9.23 -7.51 -9.02
C ASP A 202 -9.99 -6.28 -8.55
N PHE A 203 -11.24 -6.48 -8.14
CA PHE A 203 -11.96 -5.51 -7.35
C PHE A 203 -11.57 -5.66 -5.89
N LYS A 204 -11.00 -4.60 -5.29
CA LYS A 204 -10.54 -4.58 -3.90
C LYS A 204 -11.45 -3.71 -3.06
N TYR A 205 -11.73 -4.15 -1.85
CA TYR A 205 -12.54 -3.42 -0.89
C TYR A 205 -12.00 -3.59 0.52
N ALA A 206 -12.13 -2.55 1.31
CA ALA A 206 -11.80 -2.58 2.74
C ALA A 206 -12.64 -1.58 3.52
N THR A 207 -12.92 -1.89 4.77
CA THR A 207 -13.57 -1.00 5.73
C THR A 207 -12.82 -1.03 7.05
N LEU A 208 -12.26 0.11 7.40
CA LEU A 208 -11.46 0.32 8.59
C LEU A 208 -12.27 1.07 9.64
N TRP A 209 -12.18 0.59 10.87
CA TRP A 209 -12.70 1.26 12.05
C TRP A 209 -11.58 1.52 13.04
N GLY A 210 -11.45 2.77 13.47
CA GLY A 210 -10.44 3.20 14.43
C GLY A 210 -11.05 3.79 15.68
N HIS A 211 -10.33 3.66 16.80
CA HIS A 211 -10.72 4.24 18.09
C HIS A 211 -9.50 4.80 18.81
N ASN A 212 -9.59 6.07 19.25
CA ASN A 212 -8.56 6.68 20.08
C ASN A 212 -8.49 6.01 21.45
N LEU A 213 -7.41 5.31 21.74
CA LEU A 213 -7.10 4.80 23.10
C LEU A 213 -6.51 5.89 23.99
N SER A 214 -5.79 6.85 23.39
CA SER A 214 -5.24 8.05 24.02
C SER A 214 -5.02 9.13 22.96
N GLU A 215 -4.49 10.29 23.34
CA GLU A 215 -4.12 11.37 22.41
C GLU A 215 -3.06 10.96 21.37
N SER A 216 -2.25 9.93 21.68
CA SER A 216 -1.15 9.49 20.82
C SER A 216 -1.28 8.06 20.32
N VAL A 217 -2.25 7.29 20.79
CA VAL A 217 -2.41 5.87 20.42
C VAL A 217 -3.81 5.62 19.87
N ILE A 218 -3.86 5.06 18.67
CA ILE A 218 -5.12 4.66 18.03
C ILE A 218 -5.09 3.15 17.80
N PHE A 219 -6.19 2.50 18.13
CA PHE A 219 -6.47 1.11 17.75
C PHE A 219 -7.29 1.09 16.47
N TYR A 220 -6.97 0.19 15.57
CA TYR A 220 -7.71 -0.05 14.33
C TYR A 220 -8.10 -1.51 14.19
N ALA A 221 -9.25 -1.72 13.56
CA ALA A 221 -9.73 -3.02 13.10
C ALA A 221 -10.29 -2.86 11.69
N GLU A 222 -9.97 -3.78 10.80
CA GLU A 222 -10.34 -3.70 9.39
C GLU A 222 -10.86 -5.05 8.88
N PHE A 223 -11.87 -4.99 8.03
CA PHE A 223 -12.27 -6.08 7.16
C PHE A 223 -11.93 -5.71 5.72
N PHE A 224 -11.27 -6.62 5.02
CA PHE A 224 -10.83 -6.38 3.64
C PHE A 224 -11.05 -7.60 2.75
N GLY A 225 -11.01 -7.38 1.44
CA GLY A 225 -11.07 -8.47 0.48
C GLY A 225 -10.77 -8.03 -0.94
N ALA A 226 -10.58 -9.04 -1.78
CA ALA A 226 -10.43 -8.88 -3.22
C ALA A 226 -11.29 -9.91 -3.95
N MET A 227 -11.86 -9.51 -5.07
CA MET A 227 -12.62 -10.37 -5.97
C MET A 227 -12.00 -10.29 -7.36
N ALA A 228 -11.50 -11.42 -7.85
CA ALA A 228 -11.05 -11.52 -9.23
C ALA A 228 -12.24 -11.36 -10.19
N ILE A 229 -12.22 -10.32 -11.01
CA ILE A 229 -13.36 -9.92 -11.87
C ILE A 229 -13.64 -11.01 -12.89
N ASP A 230 -12.60 -11.66 -13.43
CA ASP A 230 -12.74 -12.65 -14.49
C ASP A 230 -13.23 -14.02 -13.99
N SER A 231 -12.74 -14.47 -12.83
CA SER A 231 -13.09 -15.79 -12.28
C SER A 231 -14.18 -15.74 -11.21
N GLY A 232 -14.40 -14.56 -10.59
CA GLY A 232 -15.28 -14.39 -9.44
C GLY A 232 -14.76 -15.04 -8.15
N SER A 233 -13.48 -15.48 -8.13
CA SER A 233 -12.86 -15.98 -6.90
C SER A 233 -12.67 -14.83 -5.91
N ASN A 234 -12.92 -15.13 -4.63
CA ASN A 234 -12.85 -14.12 -3.55
C ASN A 234 -11.78 -14.51 -2.54
N SER A 235 -10.99 -13.53 -2.12
CA SER A 235 -10.17 -13.58 -0.92
C SER A 235 -10.63 -12.51 0.06
N TYR A 236 -10.75 -12.83 1.34
CA TYR A 236 -11.10 -11.85 2.36
C TYR A 236 -10.50 -12.20 3.72
N GLY A 237 -10.25 -11.17 4.48
CA GLY A 237 -9.57 -11.28 5.75
C GLY A 237 -9.99 -10.18 6.73
N PHE A 238 -9.44 -10.30 7.90
CA PHE A 238 -9.58 -9.35 8.99
C PHE A 238 -8.20 -9.05 9.55
N ASP A 239 -7.95 -7.78 9.85
CA ASP A 239 -6.76 -7.36 10.55
C ASP A 239 -7.06 -6.32 11.64
N TRP A 240 -6.07 -6.06 12.45
CA TRP A 240 -6.10 -5.06 13.50
C TRP A 240 -4.71 -4.51 13.74
N GLY A 241 -4.64 -3.31 14.25
CA GLY A 241 -3.37 -2.66 14.48
C GLY A 241 -3.43 -1.54 15.49
N LEU A 242 -2.25 -1.04 15.79
CA LEU A 242 -2.02 0.11 16.67
C LEU A 242 -1.10 1.10 15.96
N THR A 243 -1.41 2.37 16.09
CA THR A 243 -0.48 3.44 15.78
C THR A 243 -0.13 4.20 17.03
N TRP A 244 1.12 4.61 17.13
CA TRP A 244 1.63 5.44 18.20
C TRP A 244 2.37 6.65 17.63
N ALA A 245 1.73 7.81 17.72
CA ALA A 245 2.35 9.11 17.42
C ALA A 245 3.34 9.46 18.53
N ILE A 246 4.63 9.18 18.31
CA ILE A 246 5.72 9.54 19.24
C ILE A 246 5.91 11.05 19.29
N LYS A 247 5.75 11.70 18.13
CA LYS A 247 5.75 13.14 17.92
C LYS A 247 4.70 13.49 16.86
N ASN A 248 4.42 14.77 16.69
CA ASN A 248 3.47 15.25 15.68
C ASN A 248 3.84 14.83 14.23
N ASN A 249 5.12 14.57 14.00
CA ASN A 249 5.69 14.19 12.71
C ASN A 249 6.32 12.78 12.66
N VAL A 250 6.21 11.98 13.75
CA VAL A 250 6.79 10.63 13.83
C VAL A 250 5.79 9.66 14.42
N GLN A 251 5.52 8.56 13.71
CA GLN A 251 4.59 7.52 14.13
C GLN A 251 5.24 6.14 13.99
N LEU A 252 5.03 5.29 14.97
CA LEU A 252 5.22 3.84 14.87
C LEU A 252 3.88 3.16 14.59
N ASP A 253 3.92 2.07 13.88
CA ASP A 253 2.77 1.23 13.59
C ASP A 253 3.08 -0.26 13.73
N PHE A 254 2.06 -0.99 14.16
CA PHE A 254 2.03 -2.43 14.23
C PHE A 254 0.67 -2.92 13.77
N PHE A 255 0.61 -3.94 12.94
CA PHE A 255 -0.63 -4.62 12.63
C PHE A 255 -0.42 -6.11 12.37
N ALA A 256 -1.49 -6.88 12.57
CA ALA A 256 -1.54 -8.31 12.33
C ALA A 256 -2.93 -8.69 11.84
N GLY A 257 -3.02 -9.72 11.02
CA GLY A 257 -4.30 -10.18 10.48
C GLY A 257 -4.29 -11.64 10.08
N ASN A 258 -5.49 -12.10 9.76
CA ASN A 258 -5.76 -13.47 9.36
C ASN A 258 -6.71 -13.50 8.18
N SER A 259 -6.57 -14.53 7.36
CA SER A 259 -7.61 -14.88 6.39
C SER A 259 -8.89 -15.30 7.08
N LEU A 260 -10.00 -15.11 6.37
CA LEU A 260 -11.31 -15.67 6.72
C LEU A 260 -11.78 -16.71 5.69
N ASN A 261 -10.95 -16.97 4.68
CA ASN A 261 -11.14 -18.07 3.71
C ASN A 261 -9.80 -18.56 3.17
N ASP A 262 -9.79 -19.76 2.56
CA ASP A 262 -8.58 -20.44 2.08
C ASP A 262 -7.87 -19.74 0.90
N SER A 263 -8.47 -18.69 0.33
CA SER A 263 -7.89 -17.93 -0.80
C SER A 263 -7.11 -16.69 -0.35
N ALA A 264 -7.08 -16.39 0.93
CA ALA A 264 -6.34 -15.27 1.49
C ALA A 264 -5.17 -15.78 2.35
N THR A 265 -4.17 -14.94 2.56
CA THR A 265 -3.01 -15.23 3.43
C THR A 265 -3.44 -15.63 4.84
N ASP A 266 -3.08 -16.80 5.31
CA ASP A 266 -3.50 -17.37 6.60
C ASP A 266 -3.22 -16.44 7.78
N PHE A 267 -2.02 -15.86 7.82
CA PHE A 267 -1.60 -14.94 8.88
C PHE A 267 -0.52 -14.00 8.38
N PHE A 268 -0.61 -12.76 8.79
CA PHE A 268 0.44 -11.77 8.56
C PHE A 268 0.65 -10.84 9.76
N ILE A 269 1.86 -10.28 9.84
CA ILE A 269 2.26 -9.28 10.83
C ILE A 269 3.17 -8.25 10.18
N ASN A 270 3.05 -6.98 10.57
CA ASN A 270 3.83 -5.89 10.04
C ASN A 270 4.23 -4.90 11.13
N LEU A 271 5.42 -4.31 10.97
CA LEU A 271 5.98 -3.28 11.83
C LEU A 271 6.48 -2.12 10.97
N GLY A 272 6.20 -0.91 11.37
CA GLY A 272 6.61 0.25 10.59
C GLY A 272 6.89 1.51 11.38
N LEU A 273 7.48 2.44 10.65
CA LEU A 273 7.84 3.79 11.10
C LEU A 273 7.50 4.77 9.99
N SER A 274 6.88 5.85 10.36
CA SER A 274 6.57 6.95 9.45
C SER A 274 7.13 8.26 9.98
N ILE A 275 7.74 9.05 9.10
CA ILE A 275 8.35 10.33 9.41
C ILE A 275 7.91 11.35 8.37
N ARG A 276 7.38 12.48 8.81
CA ARG A 276 7.08 13.65 7.98
C ARG A 276 8.07 14.77 8.23
N PHE A 277 8.45 15.47 7.18
CA PHE A 277 9.35 16.64 7.21
C PHE A 277 8.90 17.70 6.20
N PRO A 278 9.21 19.02 6.42
CA PRO A 278 9.84 19.51 7.66
C PRO A 278 8.99 19.23 8.92
N GLU A 279 9.59 19.44 10.08
CA GLU A 279 8.94 19.33 11.39
C GLU A 279 7.84 20.36 11.59
#